data_9792d6d2c0616e7f01a5189d4caedd78
#
_entry.id   9792d6d2c0616e7f01a5189d4caedd78
#
_cell.length_a   1.000
_cell.length_b   1.000
_cell.length_c   1.000
_cell.angle_alpha   90.00
_cell.angle_beta   90.00
_cell.angle_gamma   90.00
#
_symmetry.space_group_name_H-M   'P 1'
#
loop_
_entity.id
_entity.type
_entity.pdbx_description
1 polymer ?
#
loop_
_entity_poly.entity_id
_entity_poly.type
_entity_poly.pdbx_seq_one_letter_code
_entity_poly.pdbx_strand_id
1 'polypeptide(L)'
;YITLRAMVTDGSIKAGVVWAGVVASYPDLVERWNRQQSEVTSTVPAARRWRAQLLAQYGTPEENPEYWASISANSYLANLSGPVQIHHGTNDADVPPEFSVKLFDQIKAAGGVGEIYTYLGDDHNLSQSLSTALQRSVAFFDKYVKNG
;
A
#
# COMPACT_ATOMS: atom_id res chain seq x y z
N TYR A 1 -1.19 -3.78 3.27
CA TYR A 1 -0.62 -4.79 2.36
C TYR A 1 -1.57 -5.99 2.16
N ILE A 2 -2.21 -6.50 3.23
CA ILE A 2 -3.09 -7.68 3.19
C ILE A 2 -4.26 -7.48 2.22
N THR A 3 -4.96 -6.34 2.27
CA THR A 3 -6.05 -6.01 1.35
C THR A 3 -5.66 -6.17 -0.11
N LEU A 4 -4.53 -5.56 -0.50
CA LEU A 4 -4.06 -5.62 -1.88
C LEU A 4 -3.68 -7.05 -2.29
N ARG A 5 -2.99 -7.78 -1.41
CA ARG A 5 -2.63 -9.19 -1.66
C ARG A 5 -3.87 -10.07 -1.82
N ALA A 6 -4.86 -9.92 -0.95
CA ALA A 6 -6.12 -10.66 -1.05
C ALA A 6 -6.81 -10.40 -2.39
N MET A 7 -6.91 -9.14 -2.80
CA MET A 7 -7.59 -8.76 -4.04
C MET A 7 -6.89 -9.22 -5.32
N VAL A 8 -5.58 -9.47 -5.31
CA VAL A 8 -4.88 -10.03 -6.48
C VAL A 8 -4.84 -11.56 -6.49
N THR A 9 -5.30 -12.21 -5.40
CA THR A 9 -5.30 -13.67 -5.27
C THR A 9 -6.69 -14.28 -5.21
N ASP A 10 -7.70 -13.52 -4.75
CA ASP A 10 -9.08 -14.00 -4.62
C ASP A 10 -10.03 -13.15 -5.49
N GLY A 11 -10.48 -13.74 -6.59
CA GLY A 11 -11.40 -13.11 -7.55
C GLY A 11 -12.81 -12.83 -7.00
N SER A 12 -13.15 -13.30 -5.80
CA SER A 12 -14.46 -13.07 -5.18
C SER A 12 -14.57 -11.72 -4.45
N ILE A 13 -13.43 -11.04 -4.18
CA ILE A 13 -13.42 -9.76 -3.48
C ILE A 13 -13.83 -8.65 -4.43
N LYS A 14 -15.01 -8.07 -4.20
CA LYS A 14 -15.63 -7.10 -5.12
C LYS A 14 -15.03 -5.71 -5.09
N ALA A 15 -14.45 -5.27 -3.97
CA ALA A 15 -13.85 -3.95 -3.80
C ALA A 15 -12.94 -3.91 -2.57
N GLY A 16 -11.99 -2.96 -2.53
CA GLY A 16 -11.10 -2.77 -1.39
C GLY A 16 -10.87 -1.30 -1.05
N VAL A 17 -10.76 -1.00 0.24
CA VAL A 17 -10.41 0.33 0.73
C VAL A 17 -9.12 0.23 1.55
N VAL A 18 -8.19 1.15 1.32
CA VAL A 18 -6.90 1.24 2.02
C VAL A 18 -6.75 2.62 2.63
N TRP A 19 -6.48 2.66 3.93
CA TRP A 19 -6.22 3.90 4.68
C TRP A 19 -4.78 3.92 5.14
N ALA A 20 -4.01 4.94 4.72
CA ALA A 20 -2.60 5.15 5.09
C ALA A 20 -1.77 3.85 5.02
N GLY A 21 -2.03 3.01 4.03
CA GLY A 21 -1.57 1.63 3.99
C GLY A 21 -0.12 1.50 3.53
N VAL A 22 0.58 0.50 4.07
CA VAL A 22 1.87 0.04 3.55
C VAL A 22 1.62 -0.74 2.25
N VAL A 23 1.52 -0.03 1.14
CA VAL A 23 1.08 -0.58 -0.17
C VAL A 23 2.17 -0.57 -1.24
N ALA A 24 3.39 -0.17 -0.89
CA ALA A 24 4.52 -0.21 -1.79
C ALA A 24 4.96 -1.64 -2.11
N SER A 25 5.66 -1.82 -3.23
CA SER A 25 6.32 -3.07 -3.54
C SER A 25 7.41 -3.39 -2.49
N TYR A 26 7.79 -4.65 -2.34
CA TYR A 26 8.86 -5.01 -1.41
C TYR A 26 10.20 -4.34 -1.72
N PRO A 27 10.63 -4.18 -2.98
CA PRO A 27 11.81 -3.34 -3.32
C PRO A 27 11.71 -1.93 -2.76
N ASP A 28 10.60 -1.24 -2.98
CA ASP A 28 10.39 0.11 -2.43
C ASP A 28 10.43 0.14 -0.90
N LEU A 29 9.86 -0.88 -0.24
CA LEU A 29 9.88 -0.98 1.22
C LEU A 29 11.29 -1.18 1.77
N VAL A 30 12.11 -1.96 1.09
CA VAL A 30 13.50 -2.19 1.48
C VAL A 30 14.35 -0.94 1.26
N GLU A 31 14.23 -0.27 0.10
CA GLU A 31 15.08 0.84 -0.27
C GLU A 31 14.68 2.16 0.40
N ARG A 32 13.39 2.49 0.38
CA ARG A 32 12.91 3.83 0.75
C ARG A 32 12.48 3.94 2.20
N TRP A 33 11.77 2.97 2.70
CA TRP A 33 11.26 3.04 4.08
C TRP A 33 12.35 2.84 5.13
N ASN A 34 13.50 2.26 4.76
CA ASN A 34 14.68 2.17 5.65
C ASN A 34 15.48 3.47 5.74
N ARG A 35 15.53 4.30 4.69
CA ARG A 35 16.37 5.50 4.70
C ARG A 35 15.87 6.57 5.67
N GLN A 36 14.58 6.78 5.77
CA GLN A 36 14.00 7.79 6.66
C GLN A 36 14.10 7.44 8.16
N GLN A 37 14.29 6.15 8.49
CA GLN A 37 14.31 5.68 9.88
C GLN A 37 15.67 5.21 10.36
N SER A 38 16.68 5.13 9.50
CA SER A 38 18.03 4.71 9.89
C SER A 38 18.86 5.84 10.53
N GLU A 39 18.38 7.07 10.50
CA GLU A 39 19.03 8.19 11.21
C GLU A 39 18.70 8.25 12.71
N VAL A 40 17.79 7.42 13.21
CA VAL A 40 17.37 7.39 14.61
C VAL A 40 17.70 6.04 15.24
N THR A 41 18.87 5.99 15.91
CA THR A 41 19.32 5.06 16.95
C THR A 41 19.57 3.58 16.66
N SER A 42 20.65 3.09 17.26
CA SER A 42 21.31 1.77 17.19
C SER A 42 20.54 0.54 17.70
N THR A 43 19.23 0.62 17.93
CA THR A 43 18.41 -0.55 18.31
C THR A 43 17.29 -0.76 17.30
N VAL A 44 17.54 -1.60 16.28
CA VAL A 44 16.52 -2.00 15.31
C VAL A 44 15.44 -2.80 16.03
N PRO A 45 14.17 -2.34 16.09
CA PRO A 45 13.08 -3.10 16.67
C PRO A 45 12.94 -4.47 16.01
N ALA A 46 12.51 -5.49 16.76
CA ALA A 46 12.33 -6.86 16.27
C ALA A 46 11.43 -6.93 14.99
N ALA A 47 10.45 -6.04 14.90
CA ALA A 47 9.57 -5.91 13.74
C ALA A 47 10.29 -5.53 12.43
N ARG A 48 11.55 -5.10 12.47
CA ARG A 48 12.34 -4.74 11.26
C ARG A 48 13.40 -5.77 10.90
N ARG A 49 13.65 -6.75 11.76
CA ARG A 49 14.66 -7.80 11.51
C ARG A 49 14.30 -8.67 10.31
N TRP A 50 13.02 -8.81 9.99
CA TRP A 50 12.57 -9.61 8.86
C TRP A 50 13.14 -9.13 7.51
N ARG A 51 13.36 -7.81 7.33
CA ARG A 51 13.96 -7.28 6.09
C ARG A 51 15.40 -7.70 5.93
N ALA A 52 16.18 -7.55 7.01
CA ALA A 52 17.57 -8.00 7.02
C ALA A 52 17.67 -9.51 6.78
N GLN A 53 16.75 -10.28 7.35
CA GLN A 53 16.67 -11.73 7.13
C GLN A 53 16.32 -12.07 5.67
N LEU A 54 15.36 -11.36 5.06
CA LEU A 54 15.02 -11.58 3.65
C LEU A 54 16.20 -11.22 2.74
N LEU A 55 16.86 -10.08 2.97
CA LEU A 55 18.04 -9.69 2.21
C LEU A 55 19.19 -10.71 2.34
N ALA A 56 19.44 -11.20 3.56
CA ALA A 56 20.47 -12.18 3.80
C ALA A 56 20.16 -13.55 3.14
N GLN A 57 18.89 -13.92 3.06
CA GLN A 57 18.45 -15.22 2.52
C GLN A 57 18.27 -15.19 1.00
N TYR A 58 17.77 -14.10 0.43
CA TYR A 58 17.33 -14.03 -0.97
C TYR A 58 18.10 -13.03 -1.82
N GLY A 59 19.07 -12.30 -1.24
CA GLY A 59 19.79 -11.22 -1.91
C GLY A 59 18.97 -9.93 -2.00
N THR A 60 19.56 -8.91 -2.61
CA THR A 60 18.90 -7.61 -2.84
C THR A 60 17.86 -7.69 -3.97
N PRO A 61 16.99 -6.67 -4.11
CA PRO A 61 16.06 -6.60 -5.24
C PRO A 61 16.75 -6.60 -6.61
N GLU A 62 17.96 -6.07 -6.71
CA GLU A 62 18.76 -6.06 -7.95
C GLU A 62 19.35 -7.44 -8.25
N GLU A 63 19.78 -8.18 -7.21
CA GLU A 63 20.37 -9.52 -7.35
C GLU A 63 19.30 -10.60 -7.63
N ASN A 64 18.08 -10.43 -7.10
CA ASN A 64 17.01 -11.43 -7.24
C ASN A 64 15.63 -10.78 -7.50
N PRO A 65 15.47 -10.05 -8.63
CA PRO A 65 14.25 -9.31 -8.93
C PRO A 65 13.00 -10.20 -9.02
N GLU A 66 13.14 -11.44 -9.47
CA GLU A 66 12.01 -12.38 -9.59
C GLU A 66 11.43 -12.74 -8.22
N TYR A 67 12.27 -13.02 -7.24
CA TYR A 67 11.81 -13.30 -5.87
C TYR A 67 11.04 -12.09 -5.31
N TRP A 68 11.62 -10.90 -5.39
CA TRP A 68 11.00 -9.69 -4.84
C TRP A 68 9.69 -9.33 -5.56
N ALA A 69 9.62 -9.55 -6.87
CA ALA A 69 8.37 -9.41 -7.62
C ALA A 69 7.32 -10.43 -7.15
N SER A 70 7.70 -11.69 -6.93
CA SER A 70 6.77 -12.76 -6.54
C SER A 70 6.05 -12.49 -5.21
N ILE A 71 6.74 -11.86 -4.25
CA ILE A 71 6.16 -11.51 -2.95
C ILE A 71 5.45 -10.14 -2.95
N SER A 72 5.61 -9.33 -3.99
CA SER A 72 5.00 -8.00 -4.11
C SER A 72 3.61 -8.09 -4.76
N ALA A 73 2.55 -7.70 -4.04
CA ALA A 73 1.20 -7.64 -4.60
C ALA A 73 1.12 -6.69 -5.82
N ASN A 74 1.96 -5.65 -5.83
CA ASN A 74 2.08 -4.68 -6.94
C ASN A 74 2.46 -5.31 -8.28
N SER A 75 3.10 -6.47 -8.29
CA SER A 75 3.45 -7.21 -9.51
C SER A 75 2.24 -7.91 -10.15
N TYR A 76 1.11 -7.98 -9.47
CA TYR A 76 -0.08 -8.72 -9.89
C TYR A 76 -1.33 -7.84 -10.05
N LEU A 77 -1.16 -6.53 -10.20
CA LEU A 77 -2.29 -5.59 -10.27
C LEU A 77 -3.23 -5.81 -11.46
N ALA A 78 -2.76 -6.46 -12.53
CA ALA A 78 -3.63 -6.90 -13.63
C ALA A 78 -4.66 -7.95 -13.18
N ASN A 79 -4.45 -8.61 -12.04
CA ASN A 79 -5.34 -9.61 -11.47
C ASN A 79 -6.25 -9.02 -10.36
N LEU A 80 -6.30 -7.70 -10.20
CA LEU A 80 -7.20 -7.09 -9.21
C LEU A 80 -8.64 -7.53 -9.45
N SER A 81 -9.26 -8.09 -8.42
CA SER A 81 -10.63 -8.61 -8.46
C SER A 81 -11.71 -7.52 -8.51
N GLY A 82 -11.37 -6.27 -8.21
CA GLY A 82 -12.29 -5.15 -8.20
C GLY A 82 -11.61 -3.81 -7.94
N PRO A 83 -12.39 -2.73 -7.85
CA PRO A 83 -11.88 -1.38 -7.61
C PRO A 83 -11.22 -1.24 -6.25
N VAL A 84 -10.23 -0.34 -6.18
CA VAL A 84 -9.50 0.02 -4.95
C VAL A 84 -9.66 1.50 -4.67
N GLN A 85 -10.09 1.85 -3.45
CA GLN A 85 -10.07 3.22 -2.97
C GLN A 85 -8.93 3.40 -1.95
N ILE A 86 -8.20 4.50 -2.08
CA ILE A 86 -7.01 4.79 -1.27
C ILE A 86 -7.20 6.14 -0.56
N HIS A 87 -6.91 6.18 0.74
CA HIS A 87 -6.92 7.40 1.56
C HIS A 87 -5.56 7.58 2.21
N HIS A 88 -4.98 8.81 2.17
CA HIS A 88 -3.68 9.08 2.80
C HIS A 88 -3.56 10.54 3.25
N GLY A 89 -3.08 10.77 4.48
CA GLY A 89 -2.72 12.08 4.97
C GLY A 89 -1.39 12.55 4.41
N THR A 90 -1.28 13.81 3.96
CA THR A 90 -0.02 14.27 3.36
C THR A 90 1.08 14.54 4.38
N ASN A 91 0.75 14.59 5.67
CA ASN A 91 1.69 14.73 6.78
C ASN A 91 1.84 13.42 7.58
N ASP A 92 1.64 12.28 6.93
CA ASP A 92 1.85 10.97 7.52
C ASP A 92 3.34 10.74 7.79
N ALA A 93 3.70 10.65 9.07
CA ALA A 93 5.08 10.43 9.52
C ALA A 93 5.44 8.93 9.61
N ASP A 94 4.46 8.03 9.54
CA ASP A 94 4.64 6.60 9.69
C ASP A 94 4.80 5.89 8.35
N VAL A 95 3.95 6.23 7.37
CA VAL A 95 3.95 5.64 6.03
C VAL A 95 4.05 6.74 4.98
N PRO A 96 5.07 6.72 4.11
CA PRO A 96 5.24 7.73 3.07
C PRO A 96 4.01 7.83 2.14
N PRO A 97 3.37 9.01 2.00
CA PRO A 97 2.19 9.21 1.15
C PRO A 97 2.41 8.86 -0.32
N GLU A 98 3.66 9.00 -0.79
CA GLU A 98 4.04 8.63 -2.17
C GLU A 98 3.80 7.16 -2.49
N PHE A 99 3.76 6.26 -1.50
CA PHE A 99 3.43 4.85 -1.74
C PHE A 99 1.99 4.68 -2.22
N SER A 100 1.07 5.47 -1.68
CA SER A 100 -0.34 5.47 -2.12
C SER A 100 -0.52 6.08 -3.51
N VAL A 101 0.19 7.16 -3.81
CA VAL A 101 0.16 7.77 -5.15
C VAL A 101 0.73 6.81 -6.18
N LYS A 102 1.89 6.21 -5.90
CA LYS A 102 2.51 5.22 -6.79
C LYS A 102 1.61 4.01 -7.03
N LEU A 103 0.95 3.49 -5.97
CA LEU A 103 0.00 2.38 -6.13
C LEU A 103 -1.17 2.77 -7.02
N PHE A 104 -1.75 3.96 -6.84
CA PHE A 104 -2.84 4.45 -7.69
C PHE A 104 -2.43 4.48 -9.16
N ASP A 105 -1.26 5.05 -9.47
CA ASP A 105 -0.74 5.11 -10.83
C ASP A 105 -0.50 3.69 -11.42
N GLN A 106 0.04 2.78 -10.61
CA GLN A 106 0.23 1.38 -11.00
C GLN A 106 -1.09 0.66 -11.29
N ILE A 107 -2.14 0.87 -10.47
CA ILE A 107 -3.48 0.33 -10.72
C ILE A 107 -4.02 0.83 -12.05
N LYS A 108 -3.90 2.13 -12.33
CA LYS A 108 -4.35 2.73 -13.59
C LYS A 108 -3.58 2.17 -14.78
N ALA A 109 -2.27 2.04 -14.67
CA ALA A 109 -1.41 1.47 -15.71
C ALA A 109 -1.76 -0.01 -16.01
N ALA A 110 -2.18 -0.76 -14.99
CA ALA A 110 -2.64 -2.15 -15.14
C ALA A 110 -4.08 -2.28 -15.68
N GLY A 111 -4.75 -1.18 -16.00
CA GLY A 111 -6.15 -1.17 -16.48
C GLY A 111 -7.20 -1.29 -15.36
N GLY A 112 -6.78 -1.26 -14.09
CA GLY A 112 -7.66 -1.36 -12.94
C GLY A 112 -8.42 -0.06 -12.64
N VAL A 113 -9.45 -0.17 -11.82
CA VAL A 113 -10.23 0.96 -11.32
C VAL A 113 -9.71 1.37 -9.94
N GLY A 114 -9.20 2.60 -9.83
CA GLY A 114 -8.70 3.18 -8.59
C GLY A 114 -9.29 4.56 -8.32
N GLU A 115 -9.52 4.85 -7.04
CA GLU A 115 -9.81 6.19 -6.53
C GLU A 115 -8.75 6.54 -5.46
N ILE A 116 -8.23 7.76 -5.45
CA ILE A 116 -7.31 8.22 -4.42
C ILE A 116 -7.77 9.54 -3.83
N TYR A 117 -7.69 9.66 -2.52
CA TYR A 117 -7.96 10.88 -1.75
C TYR A 117 -6.79 11.18 -0.84
N THR A 118 -6.09 12.27 -1.12
CA THR A 118 -5.05 12.80 -0.24
C THR A 118 -5.62 13.93 0.62
N TYR A 119 -5.27 13.94 1.90
CA TYR A 119 -5.76 14.89 2.89
C TYR A 119 -4.63 15.80 3.33
N LEU A 120 -4.69 17.05 2.89
CA LEU A 120 -3.62 18.03 3.12
C LEU A 120 -3.39 18.30 4.60
N GLY A 121 -2.15 18.09 5.07
CA GLY A 121 -1.75 18.32 6.45
C GLY A 121 -2.22 17.28 7.46
N ASP A 122 -2.96 16.27 7.01
CA ASP A 122 -3.47 15.23 7.89
C ASP A 122 -2.43 14.14 8.17
N ASP A 123 -2.55 13.47 9.30
CA ASP A 123 -1.64 12.47 9.84
C ASP A 123 -1.96 11.04 9.34
N HIS A 124 -1.23 10.05 9.88
CA HIS A 124 -1.42 8.62 9.60
C HIS A 124 -2.84 8.12 9.91
N ASN A 125 -3.48 8.65 10.93
CA ASN A 125 -4.82 8.24 11.37
C ASN A 125 -5.94 9.02 10.68
N LEU A 126 -5.61 9.97 9.81
CA LEU A 126 -6.56 10.89 9.18
C LEU A 126 -7.40 11.64 10.24
N SER A 127 -6.74 12.08 11.31
CA SER A 127 -7.40 12.61 12.52
C SER A 127 -8.32 13.79 12.25
N GLN A 128 -8.00 14.63 11.26
CA GLN A 128 -8.82 15.79 10.87
C GLN A 128 -9.89 15.42 9.84
N SER A 129 -9.65 14.41 9.00
CA SER A 129 -10.50 14.04 7.86
C SER A 129 -11.25 12.73 8.04
N LEU A 130 -11.21 12.12 9.24
CA LEU A 130 -11.75 10.79 9.53
C LEU A 130 -13.22 10.64 9.05
N SER A 131 -14.07 11.59 9.39
CA SER A 131 -15.49 11.56 8.99
C SER A 131 -15.66 11.58 7.48
N THR A 132 -14.90 12.43 6.78
CA THR A 132 -14.94 12.54 5.32
C THR A 132 -14.43 11.27 4.66
N ALA A 133 -13.35 10.69 5.17
CA ALA A 133 -12.78 9.44 4.65
C ALA A 133 -13.74 8.26 4.83
N LEU A 134 -14.40 8.17 5.99
CA LEU A 134 -15.45 7.17 6.26
C LEU A 134 -16.64 7.30 5.30
N GLN A 135 -17.17 8.52 5.12
CA GLN A 135 -18.26 8.76 4.18
C GLN A 135 -17.93 8.34 2.75
N ARG A 136 -16.70 8.67 2.28
CA ARG A 136 -16.21 8.26 0.96
C ARG A 136 -16.11 6.74 0.85
N SER A 137 -15.59 6.08 1.89
CA SER A 137 -15.47 4.61 1.90
C SER A 137 -16.82 3.91 1.88
N VAL A 138 -17.81 4.44 2.61
CA VAL A 138 -19.21 3.92 2.57
C VAL A 138 -19.80 4.09 1.16
N ALA A 139 -19.69 5.29 0.59
CA ALA A 139 -20.19 5.57 -0.76
C ALA A 139 -19.50 4.69 -1.83
N PHE A 140 -18.24 4.41 -1.66
CA PHE A 140 -17.48 3.51 -2.53
C PHE A 140 -18.01 2.07 -2.47
N PHE A 141 -18.24 1.52 -1.27
CA PHE A 141 -18.82 0.19 -1.12
C PHE A 141 -20.29 0.13 -1.58
N ASP A 142 -21.08 1.17 -1.34
CA ASP A 142 -22.45 1.25 -1.88
C ASP A 142 -22.44 1.19 -3.42
N LYS A 143 -21.50 1.89 -4.06
CA LYS A 143 -21.37 1.91 -5.52
C LYS A 143 -20.95 0.56 -6.11
N TYR A 144 -19.93 -0.08 -5.53
CA TYR A 144 -19.27 -1.23 -6.17
C TYR A 144 -19.65 -2.60 -5.60
N VAL A 145 -20.25 -2.64 -4.41
CA VAL A 145 -20.60 -3.90 -3.75
C VAL A 145 -22.09 -4.08 -3.62
N LYS A 146 -22.81 -3.02 -3.22
CA LYS A 146 -24.25 -3.11 -2.97
C LYS A 146 -25.10 -2.93 -4.21
N ASN A 147 -24.67 -2.03 -5.12
CA ASN A 147 -25.42 -1.66 -6.33
C ASN A 147 -24.72 -2.14 -7.63
N GLY A 148 -23.63 -2.90 -7.49
CA GLY A 148 -22.81 -3.41 -8.59
C GLY A 148 -23.09 -4.86 -8.98
#